data_0cc95144a6dd0583fc886b33881c17a6
#
_entry.id   0cc95144a6dd0583fc886b33881c17a6
#
_cell.length_a   1.000
_cell.length_b   1.000
_cell.length_c   1.000
_cell.angle_alpha   90.00
_cell.angle_beta   90.00
_cell.angle_gamma   90.00
#
_symmetry.space_group_name_H-M   'P 1'
#
loop_
_entity.id
_entity.type
_entity.pdbx_description
1 polymer ?
#
loop_
_entity_poly.entity_id
_entity_poly.type
_entity_poly.pdbx_seq_one_letter_code
_entity_poly.pdbx_strand_id
1 'polypeptide(L)'
;MTRAEMMAQIEHLKQQLAGCYAAEKIILFGSLAQDMGGGRDVDLLIIKGDVPYTGTERIRELYRLMETDLPVDYLVYRPSEVQERLALGDPFLENIFQEGIVLHG
;
A
#
# COMPACT_ATOMS: atom_id res chain seq x y z
N MET A 1 -16.63 13.10 -1.56
CA MET A 1 -15.98 12.37 -2.66
C MET A 1 -16.81 11.15 -3.05
N THR A 2 -17.09 11.00 -4.34
CA THR A 2 -17.82 9.84 -4.83
C THR A 2 -16.90 8.62 -4.93
N ARG A 3 -17.47 7.44 -5.06
CA ARG A 3 -16.73 6.21 -5.27
C ARG A 3 -15.86 6.29 -6.54
N ALA A 4 -16.41 6.86 -7.62
CA ALA A 4 -15.68 7.02 -8.87
C ALA A 4 -14.48 7.95 -8.71
N GLU A 5 -14.63 9.05 -7.99
CA GLU A 5 -13.54 9.96 -7.69
C GLU A 5 -12.47 9.29 -6.82
N MET A 6 -12.88 8.53 -5.81
CA MET A 6 -11.97 7.77 -4.97
C MET A 6 -11.15 6.78 -5.78
N MET A 7 -11.81 6.03 -6.66
CA MET A 7 -11.14 5.04 -7.52
C MET A 7 -10.17 5.70 -8.50
N ALA A 8 -10.53 6.86 -9.05
CA ALA A 8 -9.66 7.60 -9.95
C ALA A 8 -8.40 8.09 -9.23
N GLN A 9 -8.54 8.57 -8.01
CA GLN A 9 -7.39 9.02 -7.21
C GLN A 9 -6.51 7.85 -6.78
N ILE A 10 -7.09 6.71 -6.44
CA ILE A 10 -6.31 5.50 -6.12
C ILE A 10 -5.52 5.04 -7.35
N GLU A 11 -6.13 5.08 -8.53
CA GLU A 11 -5.45 4.71 -9.78
C GLU A 11 -4.27 5.66 -10.06
N HIS A 12 -4.47 6.97 -9.85
CA HIS A 12 -3.39 7.95 -10.02
C HIS A 12 -2.25 7.70 -9.04
N LEU A 13 -2.58 7.43 -7.78
CA LEU A 13 -1.58 7.11 -6.76
C LEU A 13 -0.83 5.82 -7.11
N LYS A 14 -1.54 4.81 -7.57
CA LYS A 14 -0.94 3.55 -8.04
C LYS A 14 0.09 3.80 -9.14
N GLN A 15 -0.25 4.66 -10.11
CA GLN A 15 0.66 4.99 -11.21
C GLN A 15 1.94 5.67 -10.71
N GLN A 16 1.84 6.56 -9.74
CA GLN A 16 3.00 7.18 -9.11
C GLN A 16 3.87 6.14 -8.39
N LEU A 17 3.24 5.26 -7.63
CA LEU A 17 3.94 4.23 -6.86
C LEU A 17 4.62 3.20 -7.76
N ALA A 18 3.95 2.76 -8.80
CA ALA A 18 4.50 1.78 -9.74
C ALA A 18 5.52 2.40 -10.69
N GLY A 19 5.37 3.67 -11.04
CA GLY A 19 6.23 4.39 -11.97
C GLY A 19 7.47 4.97 -11.29
N CYS A 20 7.41 6.23 -10.88
CA CYS A 20 8.58 6.94 -10.34
C CYS A 20 9.16 6.29 -9.08
N TYR A 21 8.30 5.83 -8.19
CA TYR A 21 8.75 5.16 -6.96
C TYR A 21 9.25 3.74 -7.22
N ALA A 22 8.72 3.08 -8.26
CA ALA A 22 9.09 1.73 -8.69
C ALA A 22 8.76 0.64 -7.66
N ALA A 23 7.57 0.71 -7.06
CA ALA A 23 7.09 -0.35 -6.19
C ALA A 23 6.96 -1.67 -6.96
N GLU A 24 7.37 -2.77 -6.33
CA GLU A 24 7.27 -4.11 -6.94
C GLU A 24 5.87 -4.67 -6.81
N LYS A 25 5.20 -4.40 -5.69
CA LYS A 25 3.82 -4.82 -5.44
C LYS A 25 3.10 -3.78 -4.61
N ILE A 26 1.81 -3.61 -4.89
CA ILE A 26 0.93 -2.69 -4.15
C ILE A 26 -0.36 -3.44 -3.86
N ILE A 27 -0.73 -3.53 -2.58
CA ILE A 27 -1.96 -4.19 -2.14
C ILE A 27 -2.79 -3.20 -1.32
N LEU A 28 -4.03 -2.99 -1.73
CA LEU A 28 -5.01 -2.24 -0.96
C LEU A 28 -5.61 -3.18 0.08
N PHE A 29 -5.57 -2.78 1.35
CA PHE A 29 -6.12 -3.60 2.42
C PHE A 29 -6.98 -2.77 3.36
N GLY A 30 -7.44 -3.39 4.45
CA GLY A 30 -8.26 -2.71 5.44
C GLY A 30 -9.71 -2.54 5.00
N SER A 31 -10.41 -1.60 5.62
CA SER A 31 -11.85 -1.43 5.41
C SER A 31 -12.22 -1.08 3.98
N LEU A 32 -11.40 -0.29 3.30
CA LEU A 32 -11.69 0.11 1.92
C LEU A 32 -11.57 -1.05 0.94
N ALA A 33 -10.70 -2.01 1.21
CA ALA A 33 -10.58 -3.20 0.37
C ALA A 33 -11.80 -4.10 0.48
N GLN A 34 -12.45 -4.12 1.64
CA GLN A 34 -13.64 -4.93 1.88
C GLN A 34 -14.92 -4.24 1.42
N ASP A 35 -14.97 -2.91 1.54
CA ASP A 35 -16.13 -2.11 1.15
C ASP A 35 -15.66 -0.75 0.61
N MET A 36 -15.54 -0.65 -0.69
CA MET A 36 -15.08 0.58 -1.35
C MET A 36 -15.97 1.79 -1.10
N GLY A 37 -17.22 1.57 -0.68
CA GLY A 37 -18.14 2.65 -0.39
C GLY A 37 -18.17 3.07 1.08
N GLY A 38 -17.58 2.27 1.97
CA GLY A 38 -17.72 2.45 3.42
C GLY A 38 -16.52 3.06 4.12
N GLY A 39 -15.34 2.99 3.51
CA GLY A 39 -14.11 3.47 4.12
C GLY A 39 -13.71 4.85 3.63
N ARG A 40 -12.91 5.56 4.44
CA ARG A 40 -12.32 6.85 4.07
C ARG A 40 -10.82 6.76 3.92
N ASP A 41 -10.17 5.96 4.77
CA ASP A 41 -8.73 5.82 4.79
C ASP A 41 -8.30 4.76 3.77
N VAL A 42 -7.22 5.05 3.09
CA VAL A 42 -6.63 4.13 2.11
C VAL A 42 -5.43 3.47 2.76
N ASP A 43 -5.51 2.17 2.98
CA ASP A 43 -4.39 1.40 3.56
C ASP A 43 -3.68 0.65 2.44
N LEU A 44 -2.41 0.94 2.23
CA LEU A 44 -1.60 0.34 1.18
C LEU A 44 -0.40 -0.39 1.75
N LEU A 45 -0.26 -1.66 1.37
CA LEU A 45 0.98 -2.40 1.57
C LEU A 45 1.80 -2.28 0.30
N ILE A 46 3.03 -1.79 0.44
CA ILE A 46 3.96 -1.59 -0.65
C ILE A 46 5.17 -2.47 -0.42
N ILE A 47 5.55 -3.23 -1.44
CA ILE A 47 6.72 -4.08 -1.40
C ILE A 47 7.75 -3.52 -2.38
N LYS A 48 8.94 -3.22 -1.87
CA LYS A 48 10.04 -2.67 -2.65
C LYS A 48 11.36 -2.99 -1.96
N GLY A 49 12.35 -3.46 -2.72
CA GLY A 49 13.64 -3.85 -2.17
C GLY A 49 14.52 -2.68 -1.75
N ASP A 50 14.55 -1.62 -2.55
CA ASP A 50 15.41 -0.46 -2.32
C ASP A 50 14.65 0.61 -1.52
N VAL A 51 14.66 0.48 -0.20
CA VAL A 51 13.97 1.41 0.71
C VAL A 51 14.86 1.71 1.91
N PRO A 52 14.61 2.84 2.61
CA PRO A 52 15.33 3.14 3.84
C PRO A 52 15.25 2.02 4.88
N TYR A 53 16.17 2.04 5.81
CA TYR A 53 16.26 0.99 6.82
C TYR A 53 15.05 0.96 7.74
N THR A 54 14.58 2.12 8.23
CA THR A 54 13.47 2.17 9.18
C THR A 54 12.13 2.37 8.48
N GLY A 55 11.07 1.81 9.07
CA GLY A 55 9.72 1.99 8.57
C GLY A 55 9.28 3.45 8.55
N THR A 56 9.68 4.20 9.56
CA THR A 56 9.36 5.64 9.65
C THR A 56 9.95 6.43 8.49
N GLU A 57 11.20 6.15 8.13
CA GLU A 57 11.83 6.83 7.00
C GLU A 57 11.20 6.45 5.68
N ARG A 58 10.78 5.18 5.53
CA ARG A 58 10.07 4.70 4.33
C ARG A 58 8.76 5.44 4.11
N ILE A 59 8.00 5.62 5.20
CA ILE A 59 6.72 6.33 5.16
C ILE A 59 6.93 7.82 4.87
N ARG A 60 7.91 8.43 5.53
CA ARG A 60 8.23 9.83 5.33
C ARG A 60 8.63 10.11 3.89
N GLU A 61 9.40 9.22 3.29
CA GLU A 61 9.79 9.31 1.88
C GLU A 61 8.56 9.34 0.98
N LEU A 62 7.59 8.45 1.23
CA LEU A 62 6.37 8.40 0.43
C LEU A 62 5.51 9.65 0.58
N TYR A 63 5.37 10.17 1.79
CA TYR A 63 4.62 11.41 1.98
C TYR A 63 5.26 12.60 1.25
N ARG A 64 6.57 12.58 1.07
CA ARG A 64 7.27 13.61 0.30
C ARG A 64 7.08 13.44 -1.20
N LEU A 65 7.07 12.21 -1.69
CA LEU A 65 7.10 11.91 -3.12
C LEU A 65 5.72 11.83 -3.77
N MET A 66 4.71 11.36 -3.01
CA MET A 66 3.39 11.14 -3.57
C MET A 66 2.55 12.39 -3.57
N GLU A 67 1.88 12.66 -4.70
CA GLU A 67 0.94 13.76 -4.84
C GLU A 67 -0.46 13.19 -4.77
N THR A 68 -1.13 13.36 -3.64
CA THR A 68 -2.49 12.89 -3.44
C THR A 68 -3.18 13.66 -2.31
N ASP A 69 -4.48 13.86 -2.45
CA ASP A 69 -5.33 14.42 -1.41
C ASP A 69 -5.95 13.34 -0.53
N LEU A 70 -5.72 12.07 -0.86
CA LEU A 70 -6.28 10.96 -0.09
C LEU A 70 -5.57 10.79 1.24
N PRO A 71 -6.29 10.44 2.31
CA PRO A 71 -5.67 10.03 3.56
C PRO A 71 -5.13 8.62 3.39
N VAL A 72 -3.84 8.48 3.14
CA VAL A 72 -3.19 7.19 2.87
C VAL A 72 -2.29 6.80 4.01
N ASP A 73 -2.47 5.58 4.51
CA ASP A 73 -1.56 4.93 5.44
C ASP A 73 -0.71 3.94 4.66
N TYR A 74 0.59 4.22 4.61
CA TYR A 74 1.55 3.38 3.90
C TYR A 74 2.23 2.40 4.84
N LEU A 75 2.33 1.16 4.41
CA LEU A 75 3.12 0.13 5.06
C LEU A 75 4.10 -0.40 4.03
N VAL A 76 5.40 -0.24 4.27
CA VAL A 76 6.43 -0.56 3.28
C VAL A 76 7.34 -1.65 3.80
N TYR A 77 7.42 -2.77 3.07
CA TYR A 77 8.29 -3.89 3.39
C TYR A 77 9.18 -4.24 2.21
N ARG A 78 10.38 -4.73 2.52
CA ARG A 78 11.21 -5.39 1.51
C ARG A 78 10.66 -6.80 1.26
N PRO A 79 10.88 -7.36 0.06
CA PRO A 79 10.45 -8.75 -0.21
C PRO A 79 10.97 -9.74 0.83
N SER A 80 12.21 -9.61 1.27
CA SER A 80 12.79 -10.49 2.28
C SER A 80 12.09 -10.39 3.63
N GLU A 81 11.66 -9.18 4.00
CA GLU A 81 10.93 -8.95 5.24
C GLU A 81 9.55 -9.61 5.21
N VAL A 82 8.88 -9.54 4.06
CA VAL A 82 7.58 -10.19 3.86
C VAL A 82 7.72 -11.70 3.99
N GLN A 83 8.71 -12.29 3.32
CA GLN A 83 8.96 -13.73 3.37
C GLN A 83 9.24 -14.20 4.80
N GLU A 84 10.08 -13.46 5.52
CA GLU A 84 10.42 -13.78 6.89
C GLU A 84 9.20 -13.75 7.81
N ARG A 85 8.39 -12.69 7.70
CA ARG A 85 7.19 -12.56 8.54
C ARG A 85 6.13 -13.61 8.22
N LEU A 86 5.94 -13.93 6.94
CA LEU A 86 5.00 -14.99 6.56
C LEU A 86 5.47 -16.36 7.05
N ALA A 87 6.78 -16.61 7.01
CA ALA A 87 7.36 -17.85 7.54
C ALA A 87 7.15 -17.99 9.04
N LEU A 88 7.10 -16.86 9.76
CA LEU A 88 6.83 -16.84 11.19
C LEU A 88 5.33 -16.91 11.52
N GLY A 89 4.47 -16.92 10.51
CA GLY A 89 3.04 -17.00 10.69
C GLY A 89 2.39 -15.69 11.11
N ASP A 90 2.92 -14.55 10.65
CA ASP A 90 2.35 -13.23 10.97
C ASP A 90 0.91 -13.14 10.46
N PRO A 91 -0.10 -13.13 11.34
CA PRO A 91 -1.49 -13.14 10.92
C PRO A 91 -1.93 -11.86 10.23
N PHE A 92 -1.29 -10.75 10.52
CA PHE A 92 -1.60 -9.47 9.89
C PHE A 92 -1.23 -9.50 8.41
N LEU A 93 -0.02 -9.92 8.07
CA LEU A 93 0.39 -10.04 6.67
C LEU A 93 -0.35 -11.14 5.94
N GLU A 94 -0.59 -12.28 6.59
CA GLU A 94 -1.40 -13.35 5.99
C GLU A 94 -2.78 -12.83 5.59
N ASN A 95 -3.42 -12.04 6.45
CA ASN A 95 -4.73 -11.46 6.16
C ASN A 95 -4.67 -10.50 4.98
N ILE A 96 -3.64 -9.64 4.90
CA ILE A 96 -3.48 -8.71 3.79
C ILE A 96 -3.39 -9.47 2.46
N PHE A 97 -2.61 -10.53 2.41
CA PHE A 97 -2.44 -11.31 1.18
C PHE A 97 -3.70 -12.09 0.81
N GLN A 98 -4.51 -12.50 1.79
CA GLN A 98 -5.74 -13.24 1.53
C GLN A 98 -6.91 -12.33 1.14
N GLU A 99 -7.08 -11.22 1.84
CA GLU A 99 -8.27 -10.37 1.72
C GLU A 99 -8.01 -9.06 0.94
N GLY A 100 -6.76 -8.69 0.75
CA GLY A 100 -6.41 -7.46 0.06
C GLY A 100 -6.64 -7.52 -1.43
N ILE A 101 -6.68 -6.35 -2.05
CA ILE A 101 -6.83 -6.18 -3.50
C ILE A 101 -5.48 -5.80 -4.07
N VAL A 102 -4.93 -6.66 -4.94
CA VAL A 102 -3.65 -6.36 -5.59
C VAL A 102 -3.88 -5.30 -6.66
N LEU A 103 -3.27 -4.13 -6.48
CA LEU A 103 -3.34 -3.04 -7.44
C LEU A 103 -2.23 -3.12 -8.48
N HIS A 104 -1.07 -3.67 -8.12
CA HIS A 104 0.10 -3.78 -8.98
C HIS A 104 0.96 -4.96 -8.53
N GLY A 105 1.55 -5.64 -9.47
CA GLY A 105 2.40 -6.82 -9.19
C GLY A 105 1.58 -8.09 -9.05
#